data_ee43347e246d4ab6c9408d84c92cc590
#
_entry.id   ee43347e246d4ab6c9408d84c92cc590
#
_cell.length_a   1.000
_cell.length_b   1.000
_cell.length_c   1.000
_cell.angle_alpha   90.00
_cell.angle_beta   90.00
_cell.angle_gamma   90.00
#
_symmetry.space_group_name_H-M   'P 1'
#
loop_
_entity.id
_entity.type
_entity.pdbx_description
1 polymer ?
#
loop_
_entity_poly.entity_id
_entity_poly.type
_entity_poly.pdbx_seq_one_letter_code
_entity_poly.pdbx_strand_id
1 'polypeptide(L)'
;MKNKIIAFALIATTALSLVACGGSSDTKVIESSNTTSTTEASTNSGYVFSYNGTTIPVDADAAPIVEALGEPNSYFESPSCAAEGIGKLYTYNDFEIQTYPDGDTDLILYVLLRTDNVATAEGIDLSSSRDDIIAAYGDPTEEATGSMKYTTDTMTLVFVFDGDSLVSIEYDSLKN
;
A
#
# COMPACT_ATOMS: atom_id res chain seq x y z
N MET A 1 31.22 -36.39 -31.82
CA MET A 1 31.00 -37.85 -31.68
C MET A 1 29.71 -38.09 -30.91
N LYS A 2 28.76 -38.68 -31.64
CA LYS A 2 27.68 -39.61 -31.25
C LYS A 2 26.59 -39.08 -30.29
N ASN A 3 25.52 -38.65 -30.87
CA ASN A 3 24.08 -39.03 -30.77
C ASN A 3 23.71 -40.07 -29.69
N LYS A 4 22.65 -39.76 -28.91
CA LYS A 4 21.52 -40.69 -28.76
C LYS A 4 20.23 -39.98 -28.42
N ILE A 5 19.32 -40.01 -29.37
CA ILE A 5 17.87 -39.77 -29.30
C ILE A 5 17.25 -41.01 -28.65
N ILE A 6 16.35 -40.83 -27.70
CA ILE A 6 15.34 -41.85 -27.37
C ILE A 6 14.01 -41.12 -27.24
N ALA A 7 13.12 -41.39 -28.20
CA ALA A 7 11.71 -41.14 -28.21
C ALA A 7 10.97 -42.41 -27.71
N PHE A 8 9.91 -42.25 -26.93
CA PHE A 8 8.78 -43.19 -26.79
C PHE A 8 7.62 -42.39 -26.15
N ALA A 9 6.61 -42.16 -26.81
CA ALA A 9 5.46 -42.92 -27.29
C ALA A 9 4.21 -42.72 -26.40
N LEU A 10 3.19 -42.19 -27.09
CA LEU A 10 1.79 -42.04 -26.74
C LEU A 10 1.16 -43.24 -26.00
N ILE A 11 0.22 -42.91 -25.08
CA ILE A 11 -1.03 -43.72 -24.97
C ILE A 11 -2.17 -42.72 -24.65
N ALA A 12 -3.12 -42.66 -25.57
CA ALA A 12 -4.46 -42.10 -25.42
C ALA A 12 -5.40 -43.23 -24.97
N THR A 13 -6.26 -42.98 -24.02
CA THR A 13 -7.47 -43.78 -23.85
C THR A 13 -8.67 -42.87 -23.47
N THR A 14 -9.67 -43.06 -24.25
CA THR A 14 -10.98 -42.45 -24.37
C THR A 14 -12.00 -43.02 -23.38
N ALA A 15 -13.07 -42.23 -23.20
CA ALA A 15 -14.46 -42.60 -22.96
C ALA A 15 -14.87 -42.82 -21.50
N LEU A 16 -16.05 -42.48 -20.99
CA LEU A 16 -17.39 -42.37 -21.55
C LEU A 16 -18.32 -41.68 -20.56
N SER A 17 -19.25 -40.91 -21.05
CA SER A 17 -20.36 -40.28 -20.37
C SER A 17 -21.32 -41.25 -19.65
N LEU A 18 -21.90 -40.81 -18.54
CA LEU A 18 -23.21 -41.24 -18.10
C LEU A 18 -23.96 -40.13 -17.37
N VAL A 19 -25.05 -39.72 -17.98
CA VAL A 19 -26.13 -38.90 -17.43
C VAL A 19 -26.97 -39.78 -16.53
N ALA A 20 -27.26 -39.32 -15.32
CA ALA A 20 -28.43 -39.79 -14.57
C ALA A 20 -29.03 -38.66 -13.73
N CYS A 21 -30.31 -38.47 -13.98
CA CYS A 21 -31.23 -37.51 -13.43
C CYS A 21 -31.71 -37.91 -12.02
N GLY A 22 -31.97 -36.93 -11.15
CA GLY A 22 -33.06 -37.02 -10.18
C GLY A 22 -32.67 -36.97 -8.70
N GLY A 23 -33.22 -35.97 -7.99
CA GLY A 23 -33.45 -36.04 -6.55
C GLY A 23 -33.01 -34.82 -5.79
N SER A 24 -33.95 -33.95 -5.46
CA SER A 24 -33.82 -32.82 -4.53
C SER A 24 -33.35 -33.28 -3.16
N SER A 25 -32.32 -32.61 -2.60
CA SER A 25 -32.12 -32.45 -1.17
C SER A 25 -31.20 -31.28 -0.94
N ASP A 26 -31.68 -30.29 -0.21
CA ASP A 26 -30.95 -29.11 0.25
C ASP A 26 -29.69 -29.50 1.03
N THR A 27 -28.53 -29.28 0.44
CA THR A 27 -27.28 -29.27 1.17
C THR A 27 -26.62 -27.94 0.92
N LYS A 28 -26.63 -27.09 1.95
CA LYS A 28 -25.96 -25.80 2.00
C LYS A 28 -24.46 -26.02 1.87
N VAL A 29 -23.93 -25.92 0.67
CA VAL A 29 -22.49 -25.89 0.42
C VAL A 29 -22.00 -24.52 0.83
N ILE A 30 -21.17 -24.48 1.87
CA ILE A 30 -20.35 -23.30 2.21
C ILE A 30 -19.23 -23.29 1.18
N GLU A 31 -19.40 -22.52 0.12
CA GLU A 31 -18.28 -22.17 -0.77
C GLU A 31 -17.32 -21.31 0.02
N SER A 32 -16.14 -21.88 0.30
CA SER A 32 -14.96 -21.15 0.70
C SER A 32 -14.52 -20.31 -0.51
N SER A 33 -15.02 -19.08 -0.60
CA SER A 33 -14.53 -18.10 -1.58
C SER A 33 -13.10 -17.77 -1.26
N ASN A 34 -12.20 -18.39 -2.00
CA ASN A 34 -10.83 -17.97 -2.11
C ASN A 34 -10.83 -16.65 -2.90
N THR A 35 -11.01 -15.53 -2.20
CA THR A 35 -10.91 -14.21 -2.80
C THR A 35 -9.44 -13.95 -3.11
N THR A 36 -9.05 -14.30 -4.33
CA THR A 36 -7.85 -13.71 -4.94
C THR A 36 -8.16 -12.24 -5.11
N SER A 37 -7.66 -11.40 -4.23
CA SER A 37 -7.67 -9.94 -4.43
C SER A 37 -6.77 -9.64 -5.63
N THR A 38 -7.40 -9.55 -6.79
CA THR A 38 -6.80 -8.86 -7.92
C THR A 38 -6.86 -7.38 -7.55
N THR A 39 -5.73 -6.80 -7.20
CA THR A 39 -5.57 -5.36 -7.07
C THR A 39 -5.76 -4.75 -8.46
N GLU A 40 -6.99 -4.34 -8.75
CA GLU A 40 -7.23 -3.40 -9.84
C GLU A 40 -6.64 -2.07 -9.37
N ALA A 41 -5.64 -1.56 -10.08
CA ALA A 41 -5.12 -0.21 -9.88
C ALA A 41 -6.29 0.77 -10.04
N SER A 42 -6.79 1.26 -8.91
CA SER A 42 -7.85 2.27 -8.86
C SER A 42 -7.26 3.60 -9.27
N THR A 43 -7.55 4.04 -10.48
CA THR A 43 -7.02 5.26 -11.11
C THR A 43 -7.56 6.57 -10.51
N ASN A 44 -8.27 6.55 -9.36
CA ASN A 44 -8.81 7.75 -8.69
C ASN A 44 -8.83 7.68 -7.16
N SER A 45 -8.25 6.66 -6.53
CA SER A 45 -8.06 6.62 -5.09
C SER A 45 -6.58 6.84 -4.81
N GLY A 46 -6.24 7.82 -3.98
CA GLY A 46 -4.86 8.08 -3.60
C GLY A 46 -4.19 6.85 -2.97
N TYR A 47 -2.88 6.87 -2.88
CA TYR A 47 -2.10 5.85 -2.18
C TYR A 47 -2.39 5.91 -0.68
N VAL A 48 -2.39 4.76 -0.01
CA VAL A 48 -2.74 4.68 1.42
C VAL A 48 -1.79 3.75 2.16
N PHE A 49 -1.24 4.23 3.25
CA PHE A 49 -0.49 3.40 4.17
C PHE A 49 -1.43 2.66 5.14
N SER A 50 -1.05 1.46 5.54
CA SER A 50 -1.76 0.68 6.56
C SER A 50 -0.77 0.05 7.53
N TYR A 51 -1.07 0.09 8.82
CA TYR A 51 -0.27 -0.50 9.87
C TYR A 51 -1.14 -1.33 10.82
N ASN A 52 -0.79 -2.60 11.02
CA ASN A 52 -1.52 -3.54 11.88
C ASN A 52 -3.05 -3.59 11.62
N GLY A 53 -3.45 -3.45 10.35
CA GLY A 53 -4.85 -3.45 9.95
C GLY A 53 -5.57 -2.10 10.07
N THR A 54 -4.89 -1.06 10.57
CA THR A 54 -5.39 0.32 10.58
C THR A 54 -4.94 1.05 9.33
N THR A 55 -5.88 1.52 8.53
CA THR A 55 -5.65 2.32 7.32
C THR A 55 -5.47 3.79 7.70
N ILE A 56 -4.46 4.46 7.14
CA ILE A 56 -4.05 5.82 7.50
C ILE A 56 -4.01 6.69 6.24
N PRO A 57 -5.18 7.13 5.73
CA PRO A 57 -5.23 8.01 4.57
C PRO A 57 -4.92 9.46 4.97
N VAL A 58 -4.25 10.21 4.10
CA VAL A 58 -4.12 11.67 4.26
C VAL A 58 -5.49 12.34 4.16
N ASP A 59 -5.63 13.52 4.74
CA ASP A 59 -6.87 14.28 4.86
C ASP A 59 -8.01 13.59 5.63
N ALA A 60 -7.75 12.44 6.28
CA ALA A 60 -8.68 11.80 7.19
C ALA A 60 -8.60 12.40 8.60
N ASP A 61 -9.69 12.27 9.37
CA ASP A 61 -9.70 12.59 10.81
C ASP A 61 -8.67 11.71 11.55
N ALA A 62 -7.70 12.36 12.19
CA ALA A 62 -6.61 11.68 12.87
C ALA A 62 -7.05 11.00 14.19
N ALA A 63 -8.09 11.50 14.87
CA ALA A 63 -8.45 11.04 16.21
C ALA A 63 -8.78 9.53 16.26
N PRO A 64 -9.69 8.99 15.44
CA PRO A 64 -9.99 7.56 15.47
C PRO A 64 -8.82 6.68 14.99
N ILE A 65 -7.96 7.21 14.11
CA ILE A 65 -6.79 6.50 13.61
C ILE A 65 -5.72 6.37 14.70
N VAL A 66 -5.39 7.47 15.37
CA VAL A 66 -4.42 7.49 16.49
C VAL A 66 -4.92 6.62 17.65
N GLU A 67 -6.23 6.63 17.95
CA GLU A 67 -6.82 5.73 18.95
C GLU A 67 -6.62 4.25 18.57
N ALA A 68 -6.85 3.89 17.31
CA ALA A 68 -6.68 2.53 16.82
C ALA A 68 -5.20 2.07 16.79
N LEU A 69 -4.27 3.00 16.52
CA LEU A 69 -2.82 2.73 16.51
C LEU A 69 -2.25 2.56 17.92
N GLY A 70 -2.93 3.13 18.95
CA GLY A 70 -2.46 3.13 20.31
C GLY A 70 -1.46 4.26 20.63
N GLU A 71 -0.80 4.14 21.80
CA GLU A 71 0.07 5.22 22.31
C GLU A 71 1.33 5.38 21.43
N PRO A 72 1.62 6.61 20.92
CA PRO A 72 2.83 6.89 20.17
C PRO A 72 4.05 6.93 21.12
N ASN A 73 5.25 6.70 20.56
CA ASN A 73 6.51 6.82 21.31
C ASN A 73 6.79 8.26 21.74
N SER A 74 6.39 9.22 20.90
CA SER A 74 6.44 10.63 21.24
C SER A 74 5.31 11.40 20.57
N TYR A 75 4.96 12.51 21.19
CA TYR A 75 3.93 13.44 20.74
C TYR A 75 4.44 14.87 20.86
N PHE A 76 4.21 15.68 19.84
CA PHE A 76 4.62 17.08 19.82
C PHE A 76 3.57 17.94 19.11
N GLU A 77 3.40 19.16 19.59
CA GLU A 77 2.52 20.18 19.01
C GLU A 77 3.32 21.39 18.54
N SER A 78 2.99 21.92 17.37
CA SER A 78 3.60 23.13 16.81
C SER A 78 2.59 23.90 15.96
N PRO A 79 2.82 25.21 15.72
CA PRO A 79 2.04 25.92 14.72
C PRO A 79 2.06 25.18 13.38
N SER A 80 0.91 24.97 12.78
CA SER A 80 0.78 24.29 11.50
C SER A 80 1.26 25.21 10.37
N CYS A 81 1.96 24.59 9.37
CA CYS A 81 2.34 25.29 8.14
C CYS A 81 1.24 25.18 7.07
N ALA A 82 0.37 24.19 7.16
CA ALA A 82 -0.67 23.89 6.17
C ALA A 82 -1.98 24.66 6.42
N ALA A 83 -2.27 25.06 7.68
CA ALA A 83 -3.48 25.77 8.06
C ALA A 83 -3.23 26.63 9.32
N GLU A 84 -4.12 27.60 9.60
CA GLU A 84 -4.05 28.38 10.82
C GLU A 84 -4.42 27.50 12.03
N GLY A 85 -3.51 27.40 13.02
CA GLY A 85 -3.70 26.63 14.24
C GLY A 85 -2.50 25.74 14.58
N ILE A 86 -2.76 24.70 15.37
CA ILE A 86 -1.73 23.80 15.88
C ILE A 86 -1.79 22.47 15.13
N GLY A 87 -0.68 22.09 14.53
CA GLY A 87 -0.45 20.75 14.00
C GLY A 87 0.14 19.82 15.07
N LYS A 88 -0.14 18.54 14.97
CA LYS A 88 0.30 17.51 15.91
C LYS A 88 1.18 16.49 15.20
N LEU A 89 2.30 16.13 15.82
CA LEU A 89 3.20 15.10 15.34
C LEU A 89 3.14 13.89 16.29
N TYR A 90 2.78 12.76 15.75
CA TYR A 90 2.75 11.45 16.43
C TYR A 90 3.87 10.59 15.86
N THR A 91 4.85 10.22 16.69
CA THR A 91 5.97 9.37 16.28
C THR A 91 5.78 7.96 16.81
N TYR A 92 5.71 6.98 15.93
CA TYR A 92 5.73 5.55 16.22
C TYR A 92 7.13 4.97 15.93
N ASN A 93 7.34 3.67 16.14
CA ASN A 93 8.65 3.04 15.92
C ASN A 93 9.13 3.17 14.48
N ASP A 94 8.24 2.99 13.53
CA ASP A 94 8.56 2.78 12.13
C ASP A 94 8.07 3.92 11.22
N PHE A 95 7.18 4.78 11.72
CA PHE A 95 6.58 5.87 10.95
C PHE A 95 6.16 7.05 11.84
N GLU A 96 5.87 8.17 11.20
CA GLU A 96 5.31 9.37 11.84
C GLU A 96 4.02 9.80 11.13
N ILE A 97 3.14 10.42 11.89
CA ILE A 97 1.93 11.07 11.39
C ILE A 97 1.98 12.53 11.81
N GLN A 98 1.90 13.45 10.86
CA GLN A 98 1.65 14.87 11.12
C GLN A 98 0.24 15.22 10.76
N THR A 99 -0.38 16.10 11.55
CA THR A 99 -1.71 16.63 11.30
C THR A 99 -1.70 18.12 11.00
N TYR A 100 -2.80 18.60 10.43
CA TYR A 100 -3.15 20.00 10.34
C TYR A 100 -4.59 20.19 10.84
N PRO A 101 -4.90 21.37 11.44
CA PRO A 101 -6.26 21.66 11.90
C PRO A 101 -7.19 22.02 10.74
N ASP A 102 -8.43 21.51 10.78
CA ASP A 102 -9.55 21.90 9.92
C ASP A 102 -10.81 22.09 10.80
N GLY A 103 -11.06 23.33 11.23
CA GLY A 103 -12.07 23.63 12.22
C GLY A 103 -11.75 23.00 13.58
N ASP A 104 -12.65 22.15 14.08
CA ASP A 104 -12.49 21.44 15.36
C ASP A 104 -11.85 20.04 15.17
N THR A 105 -11.43 19.68 13.94
CA THR A 105 -10.88 18.37 13.60
C THR A 105 -9.41 18.51 13.19
N ASP A 106 -8.58 17.55 13.59
CA ASP A 106 -7.22 17.41 13.10
C ASP A 106 -7.20 16.39 11.95
N LEU A 107 -6.83 16.84 10.76
CA LEU A 107 -6.70 15.98 9.59
C LEU A 107 -5.24 15.56 9.37
N ILE A 108 -5.01 14.37 8.83
CA ILE A 108 -3.67 13.87 8.54
C ILE A 108 -3.07 14.65 7.37
N LEU A 109 -1.96 15.34 7.64
CA LEU A 109 -1.19 16.09 6.65
C LEU A 109 -0.26 15.19 5.87
N TYR A 110 0.54 14.37 6.60
CA TYR A 110 1.39 13.37 5.98
C TYR A 110 1.58 12.14 6.88
N VAL A 111 1.99 11.04 6.23
CA VAL A 111 2.54 9.84 6.88
C VAL A 111 3.94 9.61 6.33
N LEU A 112 4.94 9.55 7.22
CA LEU A 112 6.35 9.37 6.87
C LEU A 112 6.85 8.01 7.38
N LEU A 113 7.25 7.11 6.49
CA LEU A 113 7.88 5.85 6.81
C LEU A 113 9.40 6.06 7.00
N ARG A 114 9.98 5.50 8.07
CA ARG A 114 11.35 5.78 8.53
C ARG A 114 12.23 4.56 8.68
N THR A 115 11.66 3.36 8.59
CA THR A 115 12.39 2.10 8.72
C THR A 115 11.98 1.12 7.63
N ASP A 116 12.77 0.09 7.42
CA ASP A 116 12.52 -1.03 6.52
C ASP A 116 11.63 -2.13 7.14
N ASN A 117 11.11 -1.91 8.37
CA ASN A 117 10.17 -2.82 9.01
C ASN A 117 8.73 -2.67 8.51
N VAL A 118 8.45 -1.59 7.78
CA VAL A 118 7.14 -1.28 7.20
C VAL A 118 7.29 -1.02 5.70
N ALA A 119 6.25 -1.38 4.96
CA ALA A 119 6.22 -1.23 3.51
C ALA A 119 4.92 -0.58 3.05
N THR A 120 4.92 -0.05 1.85
CA THR A 120 3.71 0.39 1.15
C THR A 120 2.79 -0.80 0.83
N ALA A 121 1.57 -0.53 0.40
CA ALA A 121 0.63 -1.57 -0.02
C ALA A 121 1.17 -2.42 -1.19
N GLU A 122 2.02 -1.82 -2.03
CA GLU A 122 2.67 -2.44 -3.17
C GLU A 122 3.98 -3.16 -2.79
N GLY A 123 4.36 -3.14 -1.51
CA GLY A 123 5.51 -3.88 -0.97
C GLY A 123 6.84 -3.14 -1.05
N ILE A 124 6.84 -1.82 -1.25
CA ILE A 124 8.06 -1.00 -1.24
C ILE A 124 8.38 -0.58 0.20
N ASP A 125 9.59 -0.88 0.64
CA ASP A 125 10.19 -0.45 1.91
C ASP A 125 11.49 0.32 1.68
N LEU A 126 12.17 0.78 2.74
CA LEU A 126 13.40 1.57 2.62
C LEU A 126 14.63 0.78 2.09
N SER A 127 14.52 -0.54 1.91
CA SER A 127 15.54 -1.35 1.25
C SER A 127 15.34 -1.48 -0.26
N SER A 128 14.21 -0.99 -0.79
CA SER A 128 13.85 -1.08 -2.19
C SER A 128 14.65 -0.12 -3.07
N SER A 129 14.92 -0.55 -4.30
CA SER A 129 15.60 0.26 -5.32
C SER A 129 14.62 1.13 -6.12
N ARG A 130 15.15 2.08 -6.93
CA ARG A 130 14.35 2.85 -7.89
C ARG A 130 13.63 1.94 -8.90
N ASP A 131 14.30 0.89 -9.36
CA ASP A 131 13.71 -0.05 -10.33
C ASP A 131 12.54 -0.83 -9.71
N ASP A 132 12.61 -1.18 -8.42
CA ASP A 132 11.51 -1.82 -7.69
C ASP A 132 10.31 -0.87 -7.58
N ILE A 133 10.55 0.42 -7.31
CA ILE A 133 9.50 1.45 -7.24
C ILE A 133 8.83 1.61 -8.60
N ILE A 134 9.61 1.72 -9.68
CA ILE A 134 9.05 1.81 -11.05
C ILE A 134 8.27 0.54 -11.39
N ALA A 135 8.75 -0.63 -11.01
CA ALA A 135 8.03 -1.88 -11.24
C ALA A 135 6.69 -1.95 -10.49
N ALA A 136 6.60 -1.33 -9.30
CA ALA A 136 5.40 -1.31 -8.47
C ALA A 136 4.38 -0.24 -8.89
N TYR A 137 4.86 0.96 -9.22
CA TYR A 137 4.02 2.16 -9.43
C TYR A 137 3.99 2.66 -10.88
N GLY A 138 4.85 2.14 -11.77
CA GLY A 138 5.05 2.67 -13.11
C GLY A 138 5.94 3.91 -13.12
N ASP A 139 5.87 4.69 -14.21
CA ASP A 139 6.66 5.92 -14.34
C ASP A 139 6.19 6.99 -13.35
N PRO A 140 7.10 7.67 -12.62
CA PRO A 140 6.74 8.74 -11.69
C PRO A 140 6.17 9.97 -12.43
N THR A 141 5.30 10.72 -11.75
CA THR A 141 4.79 12.01 -12.26
C THR A 141 5.87 13.09 -12.29
N GLU A 142 6.84 12.98 -11.37
CA GLU A 142 8.03 13.84 -11.30
C GLU A 142 9.21 13.02 -10.78
N GLU A 143 10.35 13.14 -11.43
CA GLU A 143 11.61 12.51 -11.02
C GLU A 143 12.73 13.54 -10.92
N ALA A 144 13.48 13.49 -9.82
CA ALA A 144 14.70 14.27 -9.58
C ALA A 144 15.78 13.36 -9.00
N THR A 145 17.02 13.85 -8.92
CA THR A 145 18.14 13.06 -8.37
C THR A 145 17.86 12.53 -6.96
N GLY A 146 17.18 13.32 -6.12
CA GLY A 146 16.89 12.97 -4.72
C GLY A 146 15.46 12.52 -4.47
N SER A 147 14.59 12.41 -5.49
CA SER A 147 13.19 12.01 -5.25
C SER A 147 12.49 11.47 -6.48
N MET A 148 11.49 10.61 -6.25
CA MET A 148 10.47 10.21 -7.21
C MET A 148 9.11 10.51 -6.61
N LYS A 149 8.20 11.14 -7.39
CA LYS A 149 6.86 11.51 -6.93
C LYS A 149 5.79 10.89 -7.81
N TYR A 150 4.73 10.46 -7.17
CA TYR A 150 3.52 9.91 -7.78
C TYR A 150 2.33 10.72 -7.28
N THR A 151 1.94 11.73 -8.04
CA THR A 151 0.86 12.66 -7.68
C THR A 151 -0.46 12.20 -8.27
N THR A 152 -1.49 12.17 -7.42
CA THR A 152 -2.90 11.92 -7.78
C THR A 152 -3.71 13.20 -7.60
N ASP A 153 -5.03 13.15 -7.81
CA ASP A 153 -5.92 14.30 -7.60
C ASP A 153 -6.08 14.67 -6.11
N THR A 154 -5.67 13.79 -5.19
CA THR A 154 -5.91 13.95 -3.75
C THR A 154 -4.63 14.00 -2.91
N MET A 155 -3.52 13.44 -3.40
CA MET A 155 -2.29 13.33 -2.61
C MET A 155 -1.07 13.12 -3.49
N THR A 156 0.12 13.21 -2.89
CA THR A 156 1.40 12.82 -3.51
C THR A 156 2.07 11.73 -2.66
N LEU A 157 2.51 10.63 -3.30
CA LEU A 157 3.42 9.67 -2.72
C LEU A 157 4.84 10.03 -3.15
N VAL A 158 5.73 10.24 -2.19
CA VAL A 158 7.11 10.68 -2.42
C VAL A 158 8.10 9.65 -1.89
N PHE A 159 9.04 9.26 -2.72
CA PHE A 159 10.21 8.46 -2.36
C PHE A 159 11.43 9.37 -2.35
N VAL A 160 12.09 9.51 -1.20
CA VAL A 160 13.26 10.40 -1.01
C VAL A 160 14.54 9.58 -0.93
N PHE A 161 15.56 10.02 -1.66
CA PHE A 161 16.85 9.31 -1.78
C PHE A 161 18.01 10.16 -1.28
N ASP A 162 18.98 9.49 -0.63
CA ASP A 162 20.33 9.98 -0.42
C ASP A 162 21.29 9.14 -1.29
N GLY A 163 21.72 9.72 -2.41
CA GLY A 163 22.39 8.97 -3.47
C GLY A 163 21.45 7.90 -4.08
N ASP A 164 21.84 6.62 -3.96
CA ASP A 164 21.05 5.49 -4.43
C ASP A 164 20.20 4.84 -3.32
N SER A 165 20.32 5.32 -2.07
CA SER A 165 19.61 4.76 -0.94
C SER A 165 18.27 5.47 -0.73
N LEU A 166 17.18 4.71 -0.66
CA LEU A 166 15.87 5.22 -0.25
C LEU A 166 15.92 5.50 1.27
N VAL A 167 15.61 6.73 1.69
CA VAL A 167 15.73 7.17 3.08
C VAL A 167 14.40 7.53 3.72
N SER A 168 13.36 7.83 2.94
CA SER A 168 11.99 7.98 3.41
C SER A 168 10.97 7.69 2.31
N ILE A 169 9.76 7.32 2.75
CA ILE A 169 8.56 7.20 1.92
C ILE A 169 7.50 8.06 2.57
N GLU A 170 6.95 9.02 1.82
CA GLU A 170 6.04 10.03 2.35
C GLU A 170 4.71 10.01 1.60
N TYR A 171 3.62 9.90 2.34
CA TYR A 171 2.25 10.05 1.85
C TYR A 171 1.81 11.45 2.22
N ASP A 172 1.79 12.37 1.27
CA ASP A 172 1.53 13.79 1.49
C ASP A 172 0.15 14.19 1.01
N SER A 173 -0.59 14.92 1.85
CA SER A 173 -1.75 15.71 1.41
C SER A 173 -1.28 16.79 0.43
N LEU A 174 -2.12 17.15 -0.54
CA LEU A 174 -1.86 18.31 -1.43
C LEU A 174 -1.84 19.66 -0.69
N LYS A 175 -2.10 19.67 0.63
CA LYS A 175 -1.97 20.85 1.51
C LYS A 175 -0.60 20.97 2.16
N ASN A 176 0.28 19.98 2.00
CA ASN A 176 1.66 20.00 2.50
C ASN A 176 2.58 20.89 1.67
#